data_578c4f81d16665f3c474fdff20469e15
#
_entry.id   578c4f81d16665f3c474fdff20469e15
#
_cell.length_a   1.000
_cell.length_b   1.000
_cell.length_c   1.000
_cell.angle_alpha   90.00
_cell.angle_beta   90.00
_cell.angle_gamma   90.00
#
_symmetry.space_group_name_H-M   'P 1'
#
loop_
_entity.id
_entity.type
_entity.pdbx_description
1 polymer ?
#
loop_
_entity_poly.entity_id
_entity_poly.type
_entity_poly.pdbx_seq_one_letter_code
_entity_poly.pdbx_strand_id
1 'polypeptide(L)'
;DPYDEKGNSYGGGGNDLQTTIGIAKRTVESGMDFMLDFHYSDFWADPAKQIKPKAWRKLTGEALETAVYLHTVDTLKALKNRKLVPSMVQVGNEITKGLLWPDGYVDRSESMAGLLWAGIKGVREECPEAKIVLHLDFGTDNEMYRQWFDRIAPYRLDYDVIGMSYYPHWNGSLNKLLDNMDDISSRYDKDVLVAETSIGYTTETFGCNGIVYSKEHAEMTGYPATQEGQEAFLRDLFATVRKVKGARGIGVFYWEPAWLPVEGCTWASKSGSIYMKETETAGNAMANMALFDEKGNANSALVNMKTM
;
A
#
# COMPACT_ATOMS: atom_id res chain seq x y z
N ASP A 1 -10.69 13.69 2.53
CA ASP A 1 -10.25 15.07 2.77
C ASP A 1 -9.20 15.07 3.89
N PRO A 2 -7.88 15.02 3.56
CA PRO A 2 -6.79 14.86 4.53
C PRO A 2 -6.41 16.17 5.25
N TYR A 3 -7.39 17.02 5.52
CA TYR A 3 -7.19 18.31 6.18
C TYR A 3 -8.13 18.48 7.37
N ASP A 4 -7.69 19.21 8.41
CA ASP A 4 -8.56 19.63 9.51
C ASP A 4 -9.49 20.81 9.09
N GLU A 5 -10.37 21.24 10.00
CA GLU A 5 -11.31 22.34 9.76
C GLU A 5 -10.62 23.70 9.48
N LYS A 6 -9.34 23.82 9.80
CA LYS A 6 -8.52 25.01 9.55
C LYS A 6 -7.71 24.91 8.27
N GLY A 7 -7.80 23.79 7.54
CA GLY A 7 -7.04 23.53 6.34
C GLY A 7 -5.62 23.00 6.57
N ASN A 8 -5.27 22.57 7.81
CA ASN A 8 -3.98 21.95 8.06
C ASN A 8 -4.00 20.50 7.62
N SER A 9 -3.01 20.10 6.85
CA SER A 9 -2.85 18.70 6.40
C SER A 9 -2.61 17.75 7.56
N TYR A 10 -3.14 16.54 7.46
CA TYR A 10 -2.90 15.46 8.44
C TYR A 10 -1.50 14.84 8.35
N GLY A 11 -0.76 15.08 7.30
CA GLY A 11 0.61 14.63 7.14
C GLY A 11 0.86 13.93 5.81
N GLY A 12 2.09 13.49 5.59
CA GLY A 12 2.47 12.83 4.35
C GLY A 12 2.40 13.71 3.10
N GLY A 13 2.44 15.03 3.25
CA GLY A 13 2.35 15.97 2.13
C GLY A 13 0.96 16.14 1.52
N GLY A 14 -0.07 15.58 2.16
CA GLY A 14 -1.43 15.54 1.65
C GLY A 14 -1.61 14.46 0.57
N ASN A 15 -2.58 13.57 0.80
CA ASN A 15 -2.93 12.50 -0.15
C ASN A 15 -4.24 12.84 -0.88
N ASP A 16 -4.44 14.13 -1.18
CA ASP A 16 -5.60 14.61 -1.91
C ASP A 16 -5.45 14.40 -3.43
N LEU A 17 -6.56 14.62 -4.12
CA LEU A 17 -6.60 14.48 -5.57
C LEU A 17 -5.60 15.39 -6.30
N GLN A 18 -5.37 16.62 -5.80
CA GLN A 18 -4.46 17.56 -6.48
C GLN A 18 -3.00 17.13 -6.36
N THR A 19 -2.61 16.67 -5.19
CA THR A 19 -1.28 16.08 -4.96
C THR A 19 -1.10 14.82 -5.81
N THR A 20 -2.10 13.94 -5.84
CA THR A 20 -2.11 12.72 -6.68
C THR A 20 -1.94 13.06 -8.16
N ILE A 21 -2.68 14.06 -8.69
CA ILE A 21 -2.53 14.52 -10.07
C ILE A 21 -1.10 15.01 -10.34
N GLY A 22 -0.52 15.76 -9.40
CA GLY A 22 0.85 16.28 -9.54
C GLY A 22 1.90 15.15 -9.59
N ILE A 23 1.73 14.11 -8.78
CA ILE A 23 2.62 12.93 -8.77
C ILE A 23 2.41 12.12 -10.06
N ALA A 24 1.17 11.77 -10.39
CA ALA A 24 0.84 11.01 -11.60
C ALA A 24 1.39 11.68 -12.88
N LYS A 25 1.30 13.02 -12.97
CA LYS A 25 1.86 13.77 -14.08
C LYS A 25 3.37 13.56 -14.20
N ARG A 26 4.13 13.73 -13.11
CA ARG A 26 5.59 13.51 -13.11
C ARG A 26 5.95 12.07 -13.46
N THR A 27 5.18 11.10 -12.96
CA THR A 27 5.38 9.67 -13.25
C THR A 27 5.24 9.40 -14.74
N VAL A 28 4.14 9.85 -15.36
CA VAL A 28 3.89 9.66 -16.80
C VAL A 28 4.91 10.43 -17.66
N GLU A 29 5.27 11.66 -17.29
CA GLU A 29 6.31 12.45 -17.98
C GLU A 29 7.70 11.77 -17.91
N SER A 30 7.94 10.94 -16.89
CA SER A 30 9.16 10.13 -16.76
C SER A 30 9.10 8.80 -17.55
N GLY A 31 8.01 8.54 -18.28
CA GLY A 31 7.82 7.32 -19.06
C GLY A 31 7.48 6.08 -18.20
N MET A 32 6.95 6.30 -17.01
CA MET A 32 6.53 5.23 -16.10
C MET A 32 5.00 5.13 -16.04
N ASP A 33 4.50 3.93 -15.83
CA ASP A 33 3.13 3.69 -15.42
C ASP A 33 2.97 3.86 -13.90
N PHE A 34 1.73 3.93 -13.42
CA PHE A 34 1.47 4.01 -11.98
C PHE A 34 0.26 3.16 -11.56
N MET A 35 0.28 2.74 -10.32
CA MET A 35 -0.86 2.19 -9.59
C MET A 35 -1.47 3.29 -8.74
N LEU A 36 -2.79 3.47 -8.83
CA LEU A 36 -3.55 4.34 -7.93
C LEU A 36 -4.09 3.50 -6.78
N ASP A 37 -3.77 3.89 -5.54
CA ASP A 37 -4.25 3.22 -4.35
C ASP A 37 -5.33 4.04 -3.64
N PHE A 38 -6.53 3.47 -3.49
CA PHE A 38 -7.63 4.06 -2.75
C PHE A 38 -7.67 3.54 -1.32
N HIS A 39 -7.27 4.36 -0.36
CA HIS A 39 -7.42 4.03 1.06
C HIS A 39 -8.85 4.21 1.60
N TYR A 40 -9.69 4.99 0.91
CA TYR A 40 -11.05 5.37 1.35
C TYR A 40 -11.10 5.93 2.78
N SER A 41 -10.10 6.69 3.15
CA SER A 41 -9.94 7.32 4.46
C SER A 41 -9.38 8.75 4.32
N ASP A 42 -9.57 9.60 5.31
CA ASP A 42 -8.96 10.94 5.35
C ASP A 42 -7.48 10.88 5.78
N PHE A 43 -7.04 9.75 6.27
CA PHE A 43 -5.67 9.41 6.61
C PHE A 43 -5.33 8.07 5.94
N TRP A 44 -4.07 7.58 5.98
CA TRP A 44 -3.83 6.26 5.43
C TRP A 44 -4.55 5.17 6.25
N ALA A 45 -5.05 4.18 5.55
CA ALA A 45 -5.62 2.99 6.15
C ALA A 45 -4.54 1.91 6.28
N ASP A 46 -4.59 1.11 7.34
CA ASP A 46 -3.73 -0.03 7.58
C ASP A 46 -4.50 -1.14 8.35
N PRO A 47 -3.91 -2.31 8.63
CA PRO A 47 -4.60 -3.40 9.30
C PRO A 47 -5.14 -3.09 10.70
N ALA A 48 -4.67 -2.01 11.33
CA ALA A 48 -5.13 -1.55 12.64
C ALA A 48 -6.18 -0.44 12.56
N LYS A 49 -6.32 0.21 11.40
CA LYS A 49 -7.18 1.38 11.25
C LYS A 49 -7.73 1.53 9.82
N GLN A 50 -9.05 1.39 9.70
CA GLN A 50 -9.81 1.53 8.46
C GLN A 50 -10.95 2.53 8.68
N ILE A 51 -10.56 3.78 9.05
CA ILE A 51 -11.50 4.80 9.52
C ILE A 51 -12.24 5.41 8.34
N LYS A 52 -13.57 5.43 8.41
CA LYS A 52 -14.39 6.15 7.42
C LYS A 52 -14.01 7.62 7.34
N PRO A 53 -13.94 8.23 6.14
CA PRO A 53 -13.77 9.66 5.97
C PRO A 53 -14.80 10.46 6.78
N LYS A 54 -14.42 11.64 7.26
CA LYS A 54 -15.32 12.54 8.02
C LYS A 54 -16.65 12.75 7.30
N ALA A 55 -16.60 12.95 5.98
CA ALA A 55 -17.79 13.16 5.15
C ALA A 55 -18.72 11.94 5.13
N TRP A 56 -18.20 10.72 5.36
CA TRP A 56 -18.94 9.47 5.28
C TRP A 56 -19.31 8.86 6.64
N ARG A 57 -18.96 9.50 7.75
CA ARG A 57 -19.13 8.93 9.12
C ARG A 57 -20.55 8.46 9.42
N LYS A 58 -21.57 9.13 8.85
CA LYS A 58 -22.98 8.81 9.05
C LYS A 58 -23.56 7.91 7.96
N LEU A 59 -22.80 7.63 6.90
CA LEU A 59 -23.26 6.78 5.82
C LEU A 59 -23.12 5.30 6.18
N THR A 60 -24.08 4.50 5.79
CA THR A 60 -24.11 3.05 5.94
C THR A 60 -24.81 2.40 4.75
N GLY A 61 -24.63 1.09 4.54
CA GLY A 61 -25.27 0.34 3.47
C GLY A 61 -25.13 1.01 2.09
N GLU A 62 -26.20 1.04 1.31
CA GLU A 62 -26.23 1.55 -0.07
C GLU A 62 -25.72 3.00 -0.18
N ALA A 63 -25.98 3.84 0.82
CA ALA A 63 -25.48 5.22 0.80
C ALA A 63 -23.94 5.28 0.91
N LEU A 64 -23.34 4.39 1.70
CA LEU A 64 -21.87 4.28 1.80
C LEU A 64 -21.28 3.68 0.53
N GLU A 65 -21.87 2.64 -0.04
CA GLU A 65 -21.48 2.05 -1.32
C GLU A 65 -21.53 3.09 -2.44
N THR A 66 -22.60 3.89 -2.50
CA THR A 66 -22.72 5.00 -3.46
C THR A 66 -21.60 6.02 -3.29
N ALA A 67 -21.22 6.36 -2.05
CA ALA A 67 -20.14 7.29 -1.79
C ALA A 67 -18.77 6.74 -2.26
N VAL A 68 -18.50 5.46 -2.03
CA VAL A 68 -17.30 4.77 -2.53
C VAL A 68 -17.25 4.80 -4.07
N TYR A 69 -18.35 4.42 -4.71
CA TYR A 69 -18.46 4.43 -6.17
C TYR A 69 -18.22 5.82 -6.75
N LEU A 70 -18.93 6.84 -6.26
CA LEU A 70 -18.81 8.21 -6.77
C LEU A 70 -17.39 8.77 -6.56
N HIS A 71 -16.80 8.55 -5.40
CA HIS A 71 -15.43 8.98 -5.13
C HIS A 71 -14.42 8.35 -6.10
N THR A 72 -14.56 7.05 -6.36
CA THR A 72 -13.73 6.33 -7.32
C THR A 72 -13.88 6.88 -8.73
N VAL A 73 -15.12 7.02 -9.20
CA VAL A 73 -15.45 7.57 -10.52
C VAL A 73 -14.91 8.99 -10.68
N ASP A 74 -15.19 9.88 -9.73
CA ASP A 74 -14.80 11.30 -9.82
C ASP A 74 -13.26 11.46 -9.84
N THR A 75 -12.56 10.67 -9.02
CA THR A 75 -11.10 10.66 -8.99
C THR A 75 -10.51 10.19 -10.33
N LEU A 76 -10.99 9.06 -10.84
CA LEU A 76 -10.50 8.51 -12.11
C LEU A 76 -10.85 9.40 -13.30
N LYS A 77 -12.04 10.00 -13.34
CA LYS A 77 -12.42 11.02 -14.34
C LYS A 77 -11.47 12.21 -14.31
N ALA A 78 -11.13 12.71 -13.13
CA ALA A 78 -10.24 13.86 -12.99
C ALA A 78 -8.82 13.56 -13.52
N LEU A 79 -8.31 12.36 -13.29
CA LEU A 79 -7.05 11.88 -13.85
C LEU A 79 -7.14 11.68 -15.37
N LYS A 80 -8.15 10.94 -15.84
CA LYS A 80 -8.37 10.64 -17.26
C LYS A 80 -8.51 11.90 -18.12
N ASN A 81 -9.22 12.92 -17.63
CA ASN A 81 -9.36 14.21 -18.32
C ASN A 81 -8.02 14.93 -18.51
N ARG A 82 -6.98 14.53 -17.77
CA ARG A 82 -5.59 15.02 -17.88
C ARG A 82 -4.66 14.05 -18.60
N LYS A 83 -5.23 12.96 -19.18
CA LYS A 83 -4.48 11.86 -19.82
C LYS A 83 -3.54 11.11 -18.84
N LEU A 84 -3.91 11.08 -17.57
CA LEU A 84 -3.21 10.37 -16.50
C LEU A 84 -4.04 9.14 -16.13
N VAL A 85 -3.91 8.08 -16.94
CA VAL A 85 -4.67 6.83 -16.73
C VAL A 85 -3.79 5.83 -15.97
N PRO A 86 -4.19 5.37 -14.78
CA PRO A 86 -3.43 4.35 -14.06
C PRO A 86 -3.46 3.01 -14.81
N SER A 87 -2.35 2.28 -14.81
CA SER A 87 -2.30 0.90 -15.34
C SER A 87 -2.87 -0.12 -14.34
N MET A 88 -2.85 0.24 -13.05
CA MET A 88 -3.46 -0.54 -11.96
C MET A 88 -4.22 0.38 -11.00
N VAL A 89 -5.27 -0.15 -10.39
CA VAL A 89 -6.01 0.53 -9.32
C VAL A 89 -6.19 -0.42 -8.15
N GLN A 90 -5.71 -0.04 -6.99
CA GLN A 90 -5.91 -0.76 -5.75
C GLN A 90 -7.18 -0.26 -5.06
N VAL A 91 -8.09 -1.17 -4.75
CA VAL A 91 -9.39 -0.89 -4.12
C VAL A 91 -9.32 -1.28 -2.65
N GLY A 92 -8.96 -0.32 -1.81
CA GLY A 92 -8.67 -0.51 -0.39
C GLY A 92 -7.22 -0.93 -0.13
N ASN A 93 -6.66 -0.46 0.98
CA ASN A 93 -5.29 -0.77 1.41
C ASN A 93 -5.29 -1.67 2.63
N GLU A 94 -4.53 -2.79 2.57
CA GLU A 94 -4.36 -3.76 3.66
C GLU A 94 -5.68 -4.17 4.33
N ILE A 95 -6.64 -4.60 3.52
CA ILE A 95 -8.02 -4.85 3.91
C ILE A 95 -8.26 -6.22 4.56
N THR A 96 -7.27 -6.81 5.18
CA THR A 96 -7.37 -8.11 5.85
C THR A 96 -8.49 -8.16 6.88
N LYS A 97 -8.68 -7.09 7.63
CA LYS A 97 -9.81 -6.95 8.57
C LYS A 97 -11.01 -6.19 7.98
N GLY A 98 -11.02 -6.01 6.64
CA GLY A 98 -12.02 -5.22 5.92
C GLY A 98 -11.64 -3.75 5.77
N LEU A 99 -12.59 -2.92 5.35
CA LEU A 99 -12.38 -1.49 5.09
C LEU A 99 -13.57 -0.67 5.64
N LEU A 100 -13.40 0.66 5.78
CA LEU A 100 -14.48 1.59 6.16
C LEU A 100 -15.24 1.15 7.42
N TRP A 101 -14.50 0.85 8.49
CA TRP A 101 -15.10 0.34 9.72
C TRP A 101 -16.14 1.29 10.35
N PRO A 102 -17.19 0.72 11.01
CA PRO A 102 -17.45 -0.71 11.25
C PRO A 102 -18.25 -1.41 10.14
N ASP A 103 -18.64 -0.72 9.06
CA ASP A 103 -19.57 -1.25 8.06
C ASP A 103 -18.93 -2.38 7.24
N GLY A 104 -17.72 -2.18 6.76
CA GLY A 104 -16.98 -3.15 5.95
C GLY A 104 -16.03 -4.04 6.75
N TYR A 105 -16.29 -4.34 8.03
CA TYR A 105 -15.52 -5.36 8.74
C TYR A 105 -15.56 -6.70 8.02
N VAL A 106 -14.45 -7.43 8.02
CA VAL A 106 -14.31 -8.72 7.36
C VAL A 106 -15.37 -9.74 7.79
N ASP A 107 -15.85 -9.70 9.04
CA ASP A 107 -16.93 -10.54 9.53
C ASP A 107 -18.31 -10.16 9.01
N ARG A 108 -18.43 -8.99 8.40
CA ARG A 108 -19.61 -8.52 7.67
C ARG A 108 -19.36 -8.67 6.17
N SER A 109 -19.09 -9.89 5.73
CA SER A 109 -18.60 -10.20 4.40
C SER A 109 -19.47 -9.67 3.27
N GLU A 110 -20.79 -9.68 3.41
CA GLU A 110 -21.73 -9.12 2.43
C GLU A 110 -21.55 -7.60 2.29
N SER A 111 -21.54 -6.86 3.40
CA SER A 111 -21.32 -5.40 3.40
C SER A 111 -19.91 -5.04 2.89
N MET A 112 -18.88 -5.78 3.32
CA MET A 112 -17.51 -5.61 2.81
C MET A 112 -17.46 -5.83 1.30
N ALA A 113 -18.06 -6.90 0.81
CA ALA A 113 -18.11 -7.19 -0.63
C ALA A 113 -18.88 -6.13 -1.42
N GLY A 114 -19.98 -5.58 -0.89
CA GLY A 114 -20.72 -4.47 -1.49
C GLY A 114 -19.87 -3.22 -1.65
N LEU A 115 -19.09 -2.86 -0.63
CA LEU A 115 -18.16 -1.73 -0.66
C LEU A 115 -17.02 -1.94 -1.69
N LEU A 116 -16.43 -3.14 -1.72
CA LEU A 116 -15.42 -3.50 -2.71
C LEU A 116 -15.99 -3.47 -4.13
N TRP A 117 -17.19 -4.04 -4.33
CA TRP A 117 -17.88 -4.03 -5.61
C TRP A 117 -18.14 -2.61 -6.11
N ALA A 118 -18.53 -1.69 -5.22
CA ALA A 118 -18.75 -0.29 -5.55
C ALA A 118 -17.47 0.39 -6.09
N GLY A 119 -16.31 0.16 -5.43
CA GLY A 119 -15.02 0.64 -5.91
C GLY A 119 -14.62 0.00 -7.25
N ILE A 120 -14.70 -1.32 -7.34
CA ILE A 120 -14.40 -2.10 -8.56
C ILE A 120 -15.23 -1.61 -9.75
N LYS A 121 -16.54 -1.43 -9.55
CA LYS A 121 -17.45 -0.92 -10.58
C LYS A 121 -17.00 0.45 -11.09
N GLY A 122 -16.63 1.36 -10.18
CA GLY A 122 -16.14 2.68 -10.56
C GLY A 122 -14.86 2.62 -11.40
N VAL A 123 -13.94 1.68 -11.08
CA VAL A 123 -12.73 1.46 -11.87
C VAL A 123 -13.05 0.91 -13.25
N ARG A 124 -13.86 -0.13 -13.35
CA ARG A 124 -14.24 -0.73 -14.64
C ARG A 124 -14.95 0.25 -15.57
N GLU A 125 -15.74 1.16 -15.01
CA GLU A 125 -16.46 2.17 -15.80
C GLU A 125 -15.52 3.24 -16.36
N GLU A 126 -14.56 3.72 -15.57
CA GLU A 126 -13.69 4.83 -15.98
C GLU A 126 -12.35 4.39 -16.61
N CYS A 127 -11.80 3.28 -16.17
CA CYS A 127 -10.51 2.74 -16.60
C CYS A 127 -10.62 1.22 -16.85
N PRO A 128 -11.39 0.76 -17.84
CA PRO A 128 -11.67 -0.67 -18.06
C PRO A 128 -10.43 -1.52 -18.29
N GLU A 129 -9.35 -0.93 -18.81
CA GLU A 129 -8.08 -1.63 -19.07
C GLU A 129 -7.16 -1.70 -17.83
N ALA A 130 -7.45 -0.95 -16.76
CA ALA A 130 -6.63 -0.99 -15.56
C ALA A 130 -6.84 -2.31 -14.82
N LYS A 131 -5.74 -2.93 -14.38
CA LYS A 131 -5.83 -4.09 -13.49
C LYS A 131 -6.28 -3.66 -12.09
N ILE A 132 -7.24 -4.36 -11.53
CA ILE A 132 -7.76 -4.09 -10.18
C ILE A 132 -7.03 -4.97 -9.17
N VAL A 133 -6.47 -4.33 -8.14
CA VAL A 133 -5.72 -4.99 -7.06
C VAL A 133 -6.55 -5.00 -5.79
N LEU A 134 -6.65 -6.17 -5.14
CA LEU A 134 -7.08 -6.31 -3.74
C LEU A 134 -5.86 -6.62 -2.88
N HIS A 135 -5.61 -5.79 -1.88
CA HIS A 135 -4.37 -5.79 -1.10
C HIS A 135 -4.60 -6.21 0.35
N LEU A 136 -3.89 -7.25 0.79
CA LEU A 136 -3.85 -7.72 2.17
C LEU A 136 -2.44 -7.60 2.75
N ASP A 137 -2.35 -7.44 4.09
CA ASP A 137 -1.11 -7.54 4.84
C ASP A 137 -0.64 -9.00 5.04
N PHE A 138 0.47 -9.22 5.79
CA PHE A 138 1.01 -10.54 6.14
C PHE A 138 1.19 -11.51 4.96
N GLY A 139 1.91 -11.09 3.92
CA GLY A 139 2.08 -11.83 2.65
C GLY A 139 2.61 -13.27 2.75
N THR A 140 3.02 -13.74 3.94
CA THR A 140 3.44 -15.13 4.17
C THR A 140 2.43 -15.98 4.92
N ASP A 141 1.29 -15.43 5.31
CA ASP A 141 0.22 -16.16 6.00
C ASP A 141 -0.79 -16.75 5.00
N ASN A 142 -0.44 -17.89 4.41
CA ASN A 142 -1.26 -18.56 3.39
C ASN A 142 -2.67 -18.93 3.90
N GLU A 143 -2.78 -19.34 5.16
CA GLU A 143 -4.07 -19.72 5.72
C GLU A 143 -5.02 -18.52 5.81
N MET A 144 -4.52 -17.39 6.29
CA MET A 144 -5.27 -16.13 6.35
C MET A 144 -5.71 -15.67 4.94
N TYR A 145 -4.82 -15.74 3.94
CA TYR A 145 -5.16 -15.41 2.55
C TYR A 145 -6.26 -16.31 1.99
N ARG A 146 -6.17 -17.63 2.17
CA ARG A 146 -7.23 -18.57 1.77
C ARG A 146 -8.56 -18.25 2.44
N GLN A 147 -8.56 -18.06 3.74
CA GLN A 147 -9.78 -17.76 4.50
C GLN A 147 -10.43 -16.46 4.01
N TRP A 148 -9.61 -15.44 3.71
CA TRP A 148 -10.11 -14.14 3.25
C TRP A 148 -10.71 -14.23 1.84
N PHE A 149 -9.99 -14.79 0.89
CA PHE A 149 -10.46 -14.91 -0.50
C PHE A 149 -11.60 -15.92 -0.65
N ASP A 150 -11.60 -17.02 0.08
CA ASP A 150 -12.74 -17.96 0.12
C ASP A 150 -14.01 -17.28 0.66
N ARG A 151 -13.87 -16.36 1.63
CA ARG A 151 -14.99 -15.60 2.19
C ARG A 151 -15.64 -14.67 1.16
N ILE A 152 -14.88 -14.07 0.28
CA ILE A 152 -15.42 -13.18 -0.75
C ILE A 152 -15.78 -13.88 -2.07
N ALA A 153 -15.32 -15.10 -2.29
CA ALA A 153 -15.56 -15.85 -3.52
C ALA A 153 -17.04 -15.94 -3.95
N PRO A 154 -18.01 -16.13 -3.00
CA PRO A 154 -19.44 -16.14 -3.36
C PRO A 154 -19.94 -14.86 -4.03
N TYR A 155 -19.33 -13.71 -3.78
CA TYR A 155 -19.74 -12.42 -4.31
C TYR A 155 -19.20 -12.12 -5.71
N ARG A 156 -18.30 -12.96 -6.24
CA ARG A 156 -17.75 -12.90 -7.60
C ARG A 156 -17.24 -11.50 -7.99
N LEU A 157 -16.44 -10.90 -7.11
CA LEU A 157 -15.83 -9.60 -7.36
C LEU A 157 -14.89 -9.68 -8.59
N ASP A 158 -14.98 -8.69 -9.48
CA ASP A 158 -14.20 -8.60 -10.71
C ASP A 158 -12.86 -7.88 -10.47
N TYR A 159 -11.91 -8.57 -9.85
CA TYR A 159 -10.52 -8.11 -9.63
C TYR A 159 -9.54 -8.99 -10.41
N ASP A 160 -8.33 -8.46 -10.64
CA ASP A 160 -7.31 -9.10 -11.49
C ASP A 160 -6.10 -9.59 -10.72
N VAL A 161 -5.74 -8.90 -9.64
CA VAL A 161 -4.45 -9.06 -8.92
C VAL A 161 -4.67 -9.13 -7.42
N ILE A 162 -3.91 -10.00 -6.77
CA ILE A 162 -3.79 -10.05 -5.31
C ILE A 162 -2.49 -9.37 -4.90
N GLY A 163 -2.62 -8.23 -4.18
CA GLY A 163 -1.51 -7.50 -3.57
C GLY A 163 -1.19 -8.01 -2.17
N MET A 164 0.08 -8.00 -1.82
CA MET A 164 0.58 -8.48 -0.53
C MET A 164 1.56 -7.50 0.07
N SER A 165 1.42 -7.13 1.36
CA SER A 165 2.53 -6.53 2.10
C SER A 165 3.51 -7.62 2.53
N TYR A 166 4.79 -7.40 2.27
CA TYR A 166 5.85 -8.28 2.72
C TYR A 166 7.02 -7.50 3.27
N TYR A 167 7.18 -7.54 4.56
CA TYR A 167 8.29 -6.95 5.28
C TYR A 167 9.10 -8.09 5.93
N PRO A 168 10.36 -8.36 5.52
CA PRO A 168 11.08 -9.56 5.93
C PRO A 168 11.28 -9.68 7.44
N HIS A 169 11.37 -8.54 8.13
CA HIS A 169 11.52 -8.49 9.58
C HIS A 169 10.23 -8.81 10.36
N TRP A 170 9.06 -8.81 9.71
CA TRP A 170 7.77 -9.19 10.32
C TRP A 170 7.20 -10.46 9.74
N ASN A 171 7.40 -10.68 8.45
CA ASN A 171 6.72 -11.76 7.74
C ASN A 171 7.61 -13.00 7.54
N GLY A 172 8.92 -12.92 7.82
CA GLY A 172 9.82 -14.06 7.70
C GLY A 172 10.35 -14.29 6.29
N SER A 173 10.53 -15.55 5.89
CA SER A 173 11.35 -15.91 4.71
C SER A 173 10.66 -15.70 3.37
N LEU A 174 11.47 -15.42 2.33
CA LEU A 174 11.06 -15.37 0.93
C LEU A 174 10.47 -16.69 0.42
N ASN A 175 10.88 -17.85 0.96
CA ASN A 175 10.29 -19.12 0.60
C ASN A 175 8.81 -19.20 1.01
N LYS A 176 8.47 -18.74 2.23
CA LYS A 176 7.07 -18.68 2.67
C LYS A 176 6.25 -17.72 1.81
N LEU A 177 6.85 -16.59 1.40
CA LEU A 177 6.20 -15.68 0.47
C LEU A 177 5.92 -16.36 -0.87
N LEU A 178 6.91 -17.05 -1.46
CA LEU A 178 6.74 -17.76 -2.72
C LEU A 178 5.67 -18.84 -2.63
N ASP A 179 5.69 -19.62 -1.55
CA ASP A 179 4.69 -20.68 -1.32
C ASP A 179 3.27 -20.10 -1.28
N ASN A 180 3.08 -18.96 -0.59
CA ASN A 180 1.79 -18.28 -0.56
C ASN A 180 1.41 -17.72 -1.93
N MET A 181 2.32 -17.00 -2.61
CA MET A 181 2.06 -16.45 -3.94
C MET A 181 1.67 -17.53 -4.95
N ASP A 182 2.38 -18.65 -4.98
CA ASP A 182 2.09 -19.79 -5.87
C ASP A 182 0.72 -20.40 -5.61
N ASP A 183 0.40 -20.62 -4.33
CA ASP A 183 -0.86 -21.23 -3.95
C ASP A 183 -2.06 -20.31 -4.26
N ILE A 184 -1.99 -19.06 -3.82
CA ILE A 184 -3.09 -18.09 -3.96
C ILE A 184 -3.31 -17.73 -5.44
N SER A 185 -2.25 -17.53 -6.19
CA SER A 185 -2.33 -17.28 -7.63
C SER A 185 -3.01 -18.44 -8.38
N SER A 186 -2.61 -19.67 -8.07
CA SER A 186 -3.18 -20.86 -8.68
C SER A 186 -4.62 -21.13 -8.27
N ARG A 187 -4.94 -20.94 -6.95
CA ARG A 187 -6.26 -21.22 -6.38
C ARG A 187 -7.34 -20.28 -6.91
N TYR A 188 -7.04 -19.01 -7.03
CA TYR A 188 -8.01 -17.97 -7.43
C TYR A 188 -7.88 -17.54 -8.88
N ASP A 189 -6.92 -18.11 -9.62
CA ASP A 189 -6.64 -17.76 -11.03
C ASP A 189 -6.35 -16.25 -11.20
N LYS A 190 -5.48 -15.70 -10.34
CA LYS A 190 -5.10 -14.28 -10.31
C LYS A 190 -3.61 -14.07 -10.40
N ASP A 191 -3.20 -12.93 -10.96
CA ASP A 191 -1.84 -12.45 -10.82
C ASP A 191 -1.59 -12.05 -9.35
N VAL A 192 -0.32 -12.04 -8.93
CA VAL A 192 0.09 -11.64 -7.58
C VAL A 192 1.23 -10.64 -7.65
N LEU A 193 1.26 -9.69 -6.71
CA LEU A 193 2.35 -8.74 -6.57
C LEU A 193 2.63 -8.44 -5.09
N VAL A 194 3.84 -8.00 -4.80
CA VAL A 194 4.18 -7.41 -3.52
C VAL A 194 3.83 -5.93 -3.57
N ALA A 195 2.71 -5.56 -2.92
CA ALA A 195 2.19 -4.19 -2.94
C ALA A 195 2.99 -3.26 -2.01
N GLU A 196 3.60 -3.82 -0.97
CA GLU A 196 4.47 -3.08 -0.06
C GLU A 196 5.63 -3.93 0.41
N THR A 197 6.83 -3.35 0.42
CA THR A 197 8.01 -3.90 1.08
C THR A 197 9.00 -2.80 1.42
N SER A 198 9.77 -2.99 2.46
CA SER A 198 10.99 -2.21 2.72
C SER A 198 11.93 -2.99 3.64
N ILE A 199 13.20 -2.59 3.67
CA ILE A 199 14.24 -3.12 4.54
C ILE A 199 15.25 -2.03 4.86
N GLY A 200 15.83 -2.06 6.04
CA GLY A 200 16.81 -1.05 6.47
C GLY A 200 18.14 -1.13 5.75
N TYR A 201 18.65 0.02 5.32
CA TYR A 201 20.03 0.19 4.85
C TYR A 201 20.99 0.55 6.00
N THR A 202 20.45 0.83 7.18
CA THR A 202 21.20 1.13 8.42
C THR A 202 20.30 0.88 9.63
N THR A 203 20.91 0.77 10.82
CA THR A 203 20.17 0.75 12.10
C THR A 203 20.23 2.08 12.83
N GLU A 204 20.79 3.11 12.21
CA GLU A 204 20.80 4.47 12.77
C GLU A 204 19.40 5.01 12.93
N THR A 205 19.16 5.71 14.04
CA THR A 205 17.83 6.23 14.38
C THR A 205 17.58 7.65 13.88
N PHE A 206 18.62 8.35 13.47
CA PHE A 206 18.55 9.77 13.06
C PHE A 206 17.81 10.67 14.06
N GLY A 207 17.91 10.35 15.36
CA GLY A 207 17.20 11.07 16.42
C GLY A 207 15.70 10.77 16.53
N CYS A 208 15.18 9.80 15.76
CA CYS A 208 13.80 9.38 15.83
C CYS A 208 13.56 8.44 17.01
N ASN A 209 12.51 8.70 17.77
CA ASN A 209 12.01 7.77 18.78
C ASN A 209 10.99 6.83 18.10
N GLY A 210 11.23 5.52 18.19
CA GLY A 210 10.34 4.51 17.59
C GLY A 210 10.65 4.20 16.14
N ILE A 211 11.94 4.22 15.78
CA ILE A 211 12.41 3.73 14.47
C ILE A 211 11.90 2.30 14.22
N VAL A 212 11.40 2.05 13.03
CA VAL A 212 10.79 0.74 12.71
C VAL A 212 11.85 -0.34 12.53
N TYR A 213 12.99 -0.04 11.86
CA TYR A 213 13.99 -1.05 11.57
C TYR A 213 15.15 -0.99 12.58
N SER A 214 15.22 -1.97 13.47
CA SER A 214 16.23 -2.08 14.52
C SER A 214 17.33 -3.09 14.16
N LYS A 215 18.34 -3.20 15.03
CA LYS A 215 19.38 -4.24 14.91
C LYS A 215 18.81 -5.64 14.99
N GLU A 216 17.85 -5.87 15.86
CA GLU A 216 17.17 -7.17 16.00
C GLU A 216 16.41 -7.51 14.70
N HIS A 217 15.78 -6.55 14.05
CA HIS A 217 15.15 -6.75 12.76
C HIS A 217 16.18 -7.14 11.69
N ALA A 218 17.36 -6.51 11.65
CA ALA A 218 18.40 -6.88 10.72
C ALA A 218 18.88 -8.33 10.92
N GLU A 219 19.06 -8.73 12.19
CA GLU A 219 19.45 -10.12 12.53
C GLU A 219 18.38 -11.14 12.10
N MET A 220 17.08 -10.80 12.24
CA MET A 220 15.96 -11.67 11.85
C MET A 220 15.86 -11.86 10.33
N THR A 221 16.20 -10.86 9.54
CA THR A 221 16.07 -10.91 8.06
C THR A 221 17.20 -11.70 7.41
N GLY A 222 18.34 -11.82 8.04
CA GLY A 222 19.55 -12.41 7.47
C GLY A 222 20.27 -11.51 6.44
N TYR A 223 19.78 -10.28 6.24
CA TYR A 223 20.44 -9.26 5.40
C TYR A 223 21.10 -8.21 6.28
N PRO A 224 22.39 -7.88 6.06
CA PRO A 224 23.04 -6.79 6.78
C PRO A 224 22.28 -5.47 6.61
N ALA A 225 22.19 -4.68 7.69
CA ALA A 225 21.65 -3.32 7.60
C ALA A 225 22.68 -2.38 6.96
N THR A 226 22.90 -2.53 5.67
CA THR A 226 23.77 -1.74 4.80
C THR A 226 23.13 -1.54 3.46
N GLN A 227 23.64 -0.63 2.64
CA GLN A 227 23.13 -0.43 1.27
C GLN A 227 23.25 -1.71 0.42
N GLU A 228 24.33 -2.47 0.59
CA GLU A 228 24.54 -3.75 -0.10
C GLU A 228 23.55 -4.82 0.38
N GLY A 229 23.23 -4.84 1.69
CA GLY A 229 22.23 -5.75 2.24
C GLY A 229 20.82 -5.42 1.75
N GLN A 230 20.48 -4.13 1.66
CA GLN A 230 19.23 -3.68 1.07
C GLN A 230 19.14 -4.08 -0.42
N GLU A 231 20.22 -3.91 -1.18
CA GLU A 231 20.28 -4.33 -2.58
C GLU A 231 20.15 -5.86 -2.73
N ALA A 232 20.86 -6.63 -1.90
CA ALA A 232 20.79 -8.09 -1.93
C ALA A 232 19.36 -8.59 -1.65
N PHE A 233 18.69 -8.02 -0.66
CA PHE A 233 17.29 -8.33 -0.35
C PHE A 233 16.36 -8.06 -1.56
N LEU A 234 16.46 -6.89 -2.17
CA LEU A 234 15.60 -6.56 -3.32
C LEU A 234 15.86 -7.47 -4.52
N ARG A 235 17.12 -7.83 -4.77
CA ARG A 235 17.49 -8.80 -5.81
C ARG A 235 16.84 -10.15 -5.57
N ASP A 236 16.92 -10.66 -4.33
CA ASP A 236 16.35 -11.94 -3.95
C ASP A 236 14.81 -11.90 -3.98
N LEU A 237 14.19 -10.79 -3.56
CA LEU A 237 12.76 -10.60 -3.62
C LEU A 237 12.25 -10.58 -5.07
N PHE A 238 12.90 -9.81 -5.96
CA PHE A 238 12.53 -9.78 -7.37
C PHE A 238 12.70 -11.15 -8.02
N ALA A 239 13.79 -11.86 -7.70
CA ALA A 239 13.98 -13.23 -8.18
C ALA A 239 12.90 -14.19 -7.65
N THR A 240 12.44 -13.99 -6.42
CA THR A 240 11.37 -14.77 -5.80
C THR A 240 10.03 -14.52 -6.51
N VAL A 241 9.66 -13.27 -6.73
CA VAL A 241 8.42 -12.92 -7.44
C VAL A 241 8.41 -13.48 -8.86
N ARG A 242 9.55 -13.45 -9.59
CA ARG A 242 9.66 -14.04 -10.93
C ARG A 242 9.53 -15.57 -10.96
N LYS A 243 9.74 -16.26 -9.84
CA LYS A 243 9.57 -17.73 -9.75
C LYS A 243 8.12 -18.15 -9.59
N VAL A 244 7.19 -17.25 -9.35
CA VAL A 244 5.76 -17.58 -9.25
C VAL A 244 5.31 -18.27 -10.53
N LYS A 245 4.68 -19.43 -10.38
CA LYS A 245 4.26 -20.29 -11.48
C LYS A 245 3.36 -19.55 -12.48
N GLY A 246 3.51 -19.92 -13.77
CA GLY A 246 2.75 -19.31 -14.83
C GLY A 246 3.10 -17.83 -15.11
N ALA A 247 4.26 -17.34 -14.64
CA ALA A 247 4.69 -15.94 -14.74
C ALA A 247 3.68 -14.95 -14.13
N ARG A 248 2.97 -15.37 -13.11
CA ARG A 248 1.92 -14.57 -12.44
C ARG A 248 2.43 -13.65 -11.35
N GLY A 249 3.69 -13.73 -10.94
CA GLY A 249 4.35 -12.74 -10.09
C GLY A 249 4.71 -11.52 -10.91
N ILE A 250 3.94 -10.43 -10.81
CA ILE A 250 4.00 -9.32 -11.78
C ILE A 250 4.79 -8.11 -11.31
N GLY A 251 5.17 -8.02 -10.03
CA GLY A 251 5.97 -6.89 -9.57
C GLY A 251 6.08 -6.73 -8.07
N VAL A 252 6.82 -5.68 -7.70
CA VAL A 252 7.07 -5.26 -6.32
C VAL A 252 7.00 -3.75 -6.26
N PHE A 253 6.32 -3.20 -5.25
CA PHE A 253 6.34 -1.81 -4.87
C PHE A 253 7.15 -1.62 -3.58
N TYR A 254 8.07 -0.68 -3.59
CA TYR A 254 8.84 -0.32 -2.41
C TYR A 254 8.11 0.75 -1.62
N TRP A 255 7.85 0.49 -0.32
CA TRP A 255 7.14 1.41 0.55
C TRP A 255 8.05 2.54 1.04
N GLU A 256 7.60 3.79 0.91
CA GLU A 256 8.25 5.01 1.39
C GLU A 256 9.74 5.13 0.96
N PRO A 257 10.03 5.03 -0.34
CA PRO A 257 11.41 4.99 -0.83
C PRO A 257 12.20 6.28 -0.57
N ALA A 258 11.52 7.41 -0.37
CA ALA A 258 12.13 8.73 -0.25
C ALA A 258 11.79 9.45 1.07
N TRP A 259 11.39 8.72 2.08
CA TRP A 259 11.06 9.31 3.39
C TRP A 259 12.32 9.57 4.21
N LEU A 260 13.01 10.67 3.94
CA LEU A 260 14.29 11.03 4.51
C LEU A 260 14.18 11.58 5.95
N PRO A 261 15.28 11.53 6.76
CA PRO A 261 15.33 12.09 8.11
C PRO A 261 15.47 13.62 8.08
N VAL A 262 14.44 14.32 7.63
CA VAL A 262 14.41 15.78 7.59
C VAL A 262 13.99 16.31 8.96
N GLU A 263 14.74 17.30 9.49
CA GLU A 263 14.44 17.94 10.78
C GLU A 263 13.00 18.48 10.80
N GLY A 264 12.26 18.18 11.88
CA GLY A 264 10.86 18.56 12.04
C GLY A 264 9.85 17.69 11.30
N CYS A 265 10.27 16.73 10.46
CA CYS A 265 9.38 15.77 9.86
C CYS A 265 9.01 14.66 10.83
N THR A 266 7.73 14.31 10.83
CA THR A 266 7.18 13.16 11.55
C THR A 266 6.30 12.35 10.60
N TRP A 267 5.87 11.15 11.00
CA TRP A 267 4.97 10.32 10.22
C TRP A 267 3.59 10.98 9.98
N ALA A 268 3.18 11.90 10.83
CA ALA A 268 1.96 12.70 10.71
C ALA A 268 2.21 14.13 11.18
N SER A 269 1.41 15.08 10.70
CA SER A 269 1.35 16.40 11.29
C SER A 269 0.69 16.36 12.67
N LYS A 270 0.79 17.44 13.44
CA LYS A 270 0.05 17.58 14.70
C LYS A 270 -1.46 17.40 14.51
N SER A 271 -2.03 17.93 13.42
CA SER A 271 -3.45 17.75 13.08
C SER A 271 -3.76 16.29 12.78
N GLY A 272 -2.86 15.57 12.11
CA GLY A 272 -2.98 14.14 11.83
C GLY A 272 -2.94 13.30 13.10
N SER A 273 -2.00 13.55 14.00
CA SER A 273 -1.89 12.85 15.28
C SER A 273 -3.14 13.05 16.14
N ILE A 274 -3.67 14.28 16.19
CA ILE A 274 -4.94 14.57 16.89
C ILE A 274 -6.11 13.80 16.24
N TYR A 275 -6.19 13.80 14.91
CA TYR A 275 -7.23 13.09 14.17
C TYR A 275 -7.19 11.58 14.45
N MET A 276 -5.99 11.00 14.45
CA MET A 276 -5.77 9.57 14.71
C MET A 276 -5.82 9.21 16.19
N LYS A 277 -5.80 10.18 17.10
CA LYS A 277 -5.69 9.99 18.55
C LYS A 277 -4.39 9.27 18.96
N GLU A 278 -3.32 9.56 18.27
CA GLU A 278 -2.00 8.99 18.51
C GLU A 278 -1.04 10.05 19.06
N THR A 279 -0.02 9.61 19.77
CA THR A 279 1.03 10.50 20.27
C THR A 279 1.98 10.83 19.14
N GLU A 280 2.32 12.11 18.96
CA GLU A 280 3.38 12.53 18.05
C GLU A 280 4.70 11.85 18.43
N THR A 281 5.36 11.25 17.45
CA THR A 281 6.74 10.80 17.60
C THR A 281 7.67 11.80 16.92
N ALA A 282 8.78 12.14 17.58
CA ALA A 282 9.81 12.96 16.96
C ALA A 282 10.53 12.17 15.86
N GLY A 283 10.72 12.79 14.71
CA GLY A 283 11.45 12.21 13.59
C GLY A 283 10.61 11.25 12.73
N ASN A 284 11.26 10.69 11.73
CA ASN A 284 10.65 9.78 10.76
C ASN A 284 11.04 8.34 11.06
N ALA A 285 10.07 7.55 11.54
CA ALA A 285 10.28 6.15 11.95
C ALA A 285 10.76 5.21 10.83
N MET A 286 10.57 5.58 9.56
CA MET A 286 10.94 4.80 8.38
C MET A 286 12.22 5.28 7.69
N ALA A 287 12.87 6.34 8.19
CA ALA A 287 13.99 7.00 7.51
C ALA A 287 15.16 6.06 7.19
N ASN A 288 15.42 5.07 8.04
CA ASN A 288 16.50 4.10 7.84
C ASN A 288 16.15 2.96 6.87
N MET A 289 14.95 3.00 6.28
CA MET A 289 14.51 2.07 5.23
C MET A 289 14.34 2.74 3.86
N ALA A 290 14.63 4.03 3.72
CA ALA A 290 14.56 4.72 2.44
C ALA A 290 15.54 4.12 1.40
N LEU A 291 15.29 4.36 0.13
CA LEU A 291 16.24 4.05 -0.97
C LEU A 291 17.25 5.18 -1.22
N PHE A 292 17.32 6.11 -0.29
CA PHE A 292 18.30 7.19 -0.25
C PHE A 292 18.94 7.23 1.12
N ASP A 293 20.19 7.66 1.18
CA ASP A 293 20.88 7.91 2.44
C ASP A 293 20.36 9.20 3.14
N GLU A 294 20.83 9.48 4.33
CA GLU A 294 20.45 10.66 5.12
C GLU A 294 20.79 12.01 4.47
N LYS A 295 21.61 12.00 3.42
CA LYS A 295 21.99 13.17 2.63
C LYS A 295 21.21 13.29 1.33
N GLY A 296 20.31 12.33 1.06
CA GLY A 296 19.52 12.28 -0.17
C GLY A 296 20.25 11.69 -1.37
N ASN A 297 21.38 11.01 -1.20
CA ASN A 297 22.04 10.29 -2.28
C ASN A 297 21.34 8.94 -2.47
N ALA A 298 21.12 8.54 -3.72
CA ALA A 298 20.52 7.24 -4.04
C ALA A 298 21.40 6.07 -3.54
N ASN A 299 20.82 5.13 -2.82
CA ASN A 299 21.47 3.90 -2.39
C ASN A 299 21.73 2.97 -3.58
N SER A 300 22.67 2.05 -3.46
CA SER A 300 23.00 1.08 -4.51
C SER A 300 21.78 0.27 -4.96
N ALA A 301 20.88 -0.05 -4.04
CA ALA A 301 19.62 -0.72 -4.32
C ALA A 301 18.76 0.03 -5.36
N LEU A 302 18.63 1.36 -5.27
CA LEU A 302 17.90 2.17 -6.24
C LEU A 302 18.67 2.28 -7.56
N VAL A 303 19.98 2.53 -7.50
CA VAL A 303 20.83 2.68 -8.68
C VAL A 303 20.82 1.43 -9.55
N ASN A 304 20.87 0.25 -8.94
CA ASN A 304 20.98 -1.04 -9.62
C ASN A 304 19.62 -1.70 -9.88
N MET A 305 18.50 -1.09 -9.48
CA MET A 305 17.16 -1.71 -9.55
C MET A 305 16.78 -2.16 -10.96
N LYS A 306 17.19 -1.43 -12.00
CA LYS A 306 16.90 -1.79 -13.41
C LYS A 306 17.60 -3.07 -13.87
N THR A 307 18.63 -3.52 -13.16
CA THR A 307 19.43 -4.71 -13.52
C THR A 307 19.16 -5.91 -12.61
N MET A 308 18.30 -5.76 -11.62
CA MET A 308 17.79 -6.82 -10.76
C MET A 308 16.62 -7.54 -11.45
#